data_6585fdb731cbb5c7aa8d0730a3839eff
#
_entry.id   6585fdb731cbb5c7aa8d0730a3839eff
#
_cell.length_a   1.000
_cell.length_b   1.000
_cell.length_c   1.000
_cell.angle_alpha   90.00
_cell.angle_beta   90.00
_cell.angle_gamma   90.00
#
_symmetry.space_group_name_H-M   'P 1'
#
loop_
_entity.id
_entity.type
_entity.pdbx_description
1 polymer ?
#
loop_
_entity_poly.entity_id
_entity_poly.type
_entity_poly.pdbx_seq_one_letter_code
_entity_poly.pdbx_strand_id
1 'polypeptide(L)'
;MVHEFNEYVRECFSEAGEIVIKSMMGGYLVYFNGKLIGDICGDELFLKRTPTSDRLLAASELRYPYEESKTLMHVFDSFDDKSLIQELLEGMYAELPEKKSKKAR
;
A
#
# COMPACT_ATOMS: atom_id res chain seq x y z
N MET A 1 17.91 10.29 3.42
CA MET A 1 17.53 11.03 3.00
C MET A 1 16.59 10.72 2.24
N VAL A 2 16.81 10.38 1.44
CA VAL A 2 15.98 10.16 0.61
C VAL A 2 14.81 9.49 0.95
N HIS A 3 14.47 9.01 1.93
CA HIS A 3 13.30 8.23 2.14
C HIS A 3 12.39 8.82 3.18
N GLU A 4 12.31 10.13 3.18
CA GLU A 4 11.43 10.79 4.14
C GLU A 4 9.98 10.40 3.90
N PHE A 5 9.55 10.28 2.64
CA PHE A 5 8.19 9.88 2.37
C PHE A 5 7.93 8.46 2.85
N ASN A 6 8.91 7.58 2.67
CA ASN A 6 8.76 6.20 3.14
C ASN A 6 8.58 6.14 4.64
N GLU A 7 9.36 6.95 5.38
CA GLU A 7 9.21 6.98 6.82
C GLU A 7 7.87 7.55 7.24
N TYR A 8 7.39 8.54 6.51
CA TYR A 8 6.09 9.11 6.79
C TYR A 8 4.99 8.06 6.61
N VAL A 9 5.06 7.29 5.54
CA VAL A 9 4.10 6.22 5.30
C VAL A 9 4.17 5.20 6.43
N ARG A 10 5.39 4.80 6.80
CA ARG A 10 5.56 3.82 7.86
C ARG A 10 4.96 4.32 9.15
N GLU A 11 5.22 5.57 9.50
CA GLU A 11 4.70 6.11 10.75
C GLU A 11 3.18 6.15 10.74
N CYS A 12 2.58 6.55 9.63
CA CYS A 12 1.14 6.67 9.57
C CYS A 12 0.44 5.32 9.63
N PHE A 13 1.08 4.29 9.08
CA PHE A 13 0.44 2.99 8.98
C PHE A 13 0.80 2.04 10.11
N SER A 14 1.87 2.31 10.84
CA SER A 14 2.36 1.32 11.81
C SER A 14 1.45 1.14 13.01
N GLU A 15 0.56 2.09 13.25
CA GLU A 15 -0.38 1.90 14.34
C GLU A 15 -1.37 0.78 14.04
N ALA A 16 -1.60 0.48 12.77
CA ALA A 16 -2.51 -0.59 12.41
C ALA A 16 -1.85 -1.96 12.42
N GLY A 17 -0.54 -2.00 12.23
CA GLY A 17 0.19 -3.26 12.21
C GLY A 17 1.59 -3.06 11.69
N GLU A 18 2.28 -4.14 11.42
CA GLU A 18 3.66 -4.08 10.99
C GLU A 18 3.76 -3.64 9.55
N ILE A 19 4.61 -2.66 9.28
CA ILE A 19 4.86 -2.18 7.93
C ILE A 19 6.30 -2.45 7.57
N VAL A 20 6.50 -3.07 6.41
CA VAL A 20 7.83 -3.31 5.86
C VAL A 20 7.85 -2.69 4.47
N ILE A 21 8.85 -1.88 4.19
CA ILE A 21 9.01 -1.24 2.90
C ILE A 21 10.30 -1.73 2.29
N LYS A 22 10.21 -2.33 1.11
CA LYS A 22 11.37 -2.90 0.43
C LYS A 22 11.61 -2.19 -0.88
N SER A 23 12.85 -1.93 -1.18
CA SER A 23 13.16 -1.28 -2.45
C SER A 23 12.95 -2.25 -3.60
N MET A 24 12.56 -1.70 -4.74
CA MET A 24 12.49 -2.45 -5.97
C MET A 24 12.90 -1.53 -7.09
N MET A 25 13.03 -2.07 -8.29
CA MET A 25 13.43 -1.26 -9.39
C MET A 25 12.41 -0.17 -9.61
N GLY A 26 12.78 1.05 -9.49
CA GLY A 26 11.89 2.17 -9.76
C GLY A 26 11.02 2.62 -8.61
N GLY A 27 11.15 2.01 -7.43
CA GLY A 27 10.32 2.44 -6.31
C GLY A 27 10.44 1.50 -5.14
N TYR A 28 9.33 1.34 -4.40
CA TYR A 28 9.34 0.51 -3.21
C TYR A 28 8.05 -0.29 -3.13
N LEU A 29 8.13 -1.43 -2.48
CA LEU A 29 6.95 -2.26 -2.19
C LEU A 29 6.61 -2.09 -0.71
N VAL A 30 5.32 -2.00 -0.42
CA VAL A 30 4.84 -1.82 0.95
C VAL A 30 4.08 -3.07 1.38
N TYR A 31 4.53 -3.66 2.48
CA TYR A 31 3.89 -4.85 3.04
C TYR A 31 3.27 -4.51 4.38
N PHE A 32 2.07 -5.02 4.61
CA PHE A 32 1.37 -4.86 5.88
C PHE A 32 1.17 -6.24 6.47
N ASN A 33 1.77 -6.49 7.62
CA ASN A 33 1.69 -7.79 8.29
C ASN A 33 2.04 -8.93 7.33
N GLY A 34 3.03 -8.68 6.47
CA GLY A 34 3.53 -9.69 5.55
C GLY A 34 2.84 -9.78 4.21
N LYS A 35 1.77 -9.03 3.99
CA LYS A 35 1.09 -9.06 2.69
C LYS A 35 1.37 -7.78 1.92
N LEU A 36 1.60 -7.91 0.64
CA LEU A 36 1.88 -6.76 -0.21
C LEU A 36 0.60 -5.96 -0.41
N ILE A 37 0.60 -4.70 0.03
CA ILE A 37 -0.59 -3.86 -0.10
C ILE A 37 -0.42 -2.76 -1.14
N GLY A 38 0.78 -2.43 -1.53
CA GLY A 38 0.93 -1.36 -2.49
C GLY A 38 2.36 -1.03 -2.82
N ASP A 39 2.54 0.07 -3.53
CA ASP A 39 3.82 0.52 -4.03
C ASP A 39 4.02 1.98 -3.69
N ILE A 40 5.27 2.39 -3.53
CA ILE A 40 5.62 3.79 -3.45
C ILE A 40 6.46 4.13 -4.66
N CYS A 41 6.04 5.14 -5.41
CA CYS A 41 6.80 5.63 -6.55
C CYS A 41 6.91 7.13 -6.40
N GLY A 42 8.13 7.63 -6.33
CA GLY A 42 8.34 9.04 -6.04
C GLY A 42 7.79 9.34 -4.66
N ASP A 43 6.99 10.37 -4.57
CA ASP A 43 6.37 10.74 -3.30
C ASP A 43 4.90 10.40 -3.29
N GLU A 44 4.53 9.33 -3.97
CA GLU A 44 3.12 8.91 -4.00
C GLU A 44 3.00 7.47 -3.55
N LEU A 45 1.93 7.21 -2.80
CA LEU A 45 1.62 5.86 -2.35
C LEU A 45 0.46 5.34 -3.15
N PHE A 46 0.63 4.13 -3.68
CA PHE A 46 -0.40 3.47 -4.47
C PHE A 46 -0.81 2.21 -3.73
N LEU A 47 -2.11 2.02 -3.52
CA LEU A 47 -2.63 0.86 -2.82
C LEU A 47 -3.38 -0.04 -3.78
N LYS A 48 -3.25 -1.35 -3.57
CA LYS A 48 -3.90 -2.32 -4.43
C LYS A 48 -5.41 -2.20 -4.33
N ARG A 49 -6.08 -2.57 -5.40
CA ARG A 49 -7.53 -2.58 -5.41
C ARG A 49 -8.05 -3.84 -4.75
N THR A 50 -8.91 -3.67 -3.79
CA THR A 50 -9.62 -4.77 -3.12
C THR A 50 -11.04 -4.27 -2.90
N PRO A 51 -11.98 -5.13 -2.55
CA PRO A 51 -13.32 -4.64 -2.24
C PRO A 51 -13.32 -3.54 -1.19
N THR A 52 -12.49 -3.68 -0.16
CA THR A 52 -12.42 -2.64 0.87
C THR A 52 -11.80 -1.36 0.33
N SER A 53 -10.69 -1.44 -0.40
CA SER A 53 -10.07 -0.22 -0.88
C SER A 53 -10.94 0.43 -1.94
N ASP A 54 -11.62 -0.34 -2.78
CA ASP A 54 -12.52 0.25 -3.76
C ASP A 54 -13.67 0.99 -3.08
N ARG A 55 -14.15 0.48 -1.95
CA ARG A 55 -15.24 1.13 -1.24
C ARG A 55 -14.76 2.36 -0.49
N LEU A 56 -13.68 2.23 0.25
CA LEU A 56 -13.21 3.32 1.11
C LEU A 56 -12.50 4.42 0.32
N LEU A 57 -11.91 4.06 -0.80
CA LEU A 57 -11.17 5.02 -1.62
C LEU A 57 -11.89 5.29 -2.94
N ALA A 58 -13.22 5.23 -2.92
CA ALA A 58 -14.00 5.34 -4.14
C ALA A 58 -13.75 6.67 -4.85
N ALA A 59 -13.43 7.72 -4.11
CA ALA A 59 -13.18 9.02 -4.72
C ALA A 59 -11.73 9.24 -5.12
N SER A 60 -10.85 8.29 -4.84
CA SER A 60 -9.44 8.50 -5.13
C SER A 60 -9.18 8.29 -6.61
N GLU A 61 -8.06 8.82 -7.05
CA GLU A 61 -7.63 8.63 -8.42
C GLU A 61 -7.09 7.22 -8.60
N LEU A 62 -7.37 6.62 -9.74
CA LEU A 62 -6.76 5.34 -10.10
C LEU A 62 -5.69 5.61 -11.14
N ARG A 63 -4.50 5.09 -10.90
CA ARG A 63 -3.40 5.28 -11.84
C ARG A 63 -2.51 4.05 -11.82
N TYR A 64 -1.73 3.91 -12.86
CA TYR A 64 -0.67 2.91 -12.88
C TYR A 64 0.51 3.50 -12.09
N PRO A 65 1.07 2.77 -11.13
CA PRO A 65 2.13 3.33 -10.31
C PRO A 65 3.42 3.59 -11.09
N TYR A 66 3.64 2.88 -12.20
CA TYR A 66 4.79 3.15 -13.04
C TYR A 66 4.42 2.74 -14.46
N GLU A 67 5.26 3.17 -15.39
CA GLU A 67 4.89 3.06 -16.79
C GLU A 67 4.63 1.65 -17.25
N GLU A 68 5.37 0.69 -16.75
CA GLU A 68 5.23 -0.68 -17.19
C GLU A 68 4.22 -1.47 -16.38
N SER A 69 3.60 -0.85 -15.39
CA SER A 69 2.64 -1.56 -14.57
C SER A 69 1.39 -1.90 -15.37
N LYS A 70 0.83 -3.06 -15.13
CA LYS A 70 -0.40 -3.45 -15.78
C LYS A 70 -1.58 -3.44 -14.85
N THR A 71 -1.40 -2.91 -13.65
CA THR A 71 -2.45 -2.93 -12.64
C THR A 71 -2.74 -1.52 -12.18
N LEU A 72 -4.00 -1.09 -12.31
CA LEU A 72 -4.40 0.19 -11.77
C LEU A 72 -4.45 0.11 -10.25
N MET A 73 -4.05 1.18 -9.59
CA MET A 73 -4.02 1.21 -8.13
C MET A 73 -4.57 2.54 -7.66
N HIS A 74 -5.03 2.57 -6.42
CA HIS A 74 -5.54 3.79 -5.82
C HIS A 74 -4.40 4.68 -5.36
N VAL A 75 -4.46 5.95 -5.72
CA VAL A 75 -3.52 6.93 -5.17
C VAL A 75 -4.02 7.33 -3.80
N PHE A 76 -3.23 7.10 -2.77
CA PHE A 76 -3.64 7.36 -1.39
C PHE A 76 -2.93 8.58 -0.83
N ASP A 77 -3.70 9.53 -0.29
CA ASP A 77 -3.10 10.70 0.31
C ASP A 77 -3.78 11.13 1.61
N SER A 78 -4.63 10.28 2.18
CA SER A 78 -5.34 10.63 3.40
C SER A 78 -4.59 10.17 4.64
N PHE A 79 -3.33 10.60 4.75
CA PHE A 79 -2.45 10.08 5.80
C PHE A 79 -2.85 10.55 7.20
N ASP A 80 -3.64 11.61 7.33
CA ASP A 80 -4.03 12.07 8.65
C ASP A 80 -5.35 11.47 9.11
N ASP A 81 -5.96 10.57 8.33
CA ASP A 81 -7.22 9.97 8.74
C ASP A 81 -6.94 8.58 9.30
N LYS A 82 -6.68 8.52 10.60
CA LYS A 82 -6.26 7.27 11.20
C LYS A 82 -7.34 6.22 11.23
N SER A 83 -8.61 6.62 11.38
CA SER A 83 -9.69 5.66 11.33
C SER A 83 -9.80 5.02 9.96
N LEU A 84 -9.65 5.83 8.92
CA LEU A 84 -9.70 5.30 7.56
C LEU A 84 -8.54 4.33 7.33
N ILE A 85 -7.34 4.70 7.76
CA ILE A 85 -6.18 3.84 7.57
C ILE A 85 -6.38 2.51 8.27
N GLN A 86 -6.87 2.53 9.50
CA GLN A 86 -7.07 1.29 10.24
C GLN A 86 -8.07 0.39 9.52
N GLU A 87 -9.22 0.92 9.15
CA GLU A 87 -10.25 0.13 8.49
C GLU A 87 -9.76 -0.37 7.13
N LEU A 88 -9.06 0.49 6.41
CA LEU A 88 -8.57 0.15 5.08
C LEU A 88 -7.57 -1.00 5.15
N LEU A 89 -6.58 -0.88 6.03
CA LEU A 89 -5.53 -1.90 6.09
C LEU A 89 -6.07 -3.22 6.61
N GLU A 90 -6.97 -3.18 7.57
CA GLU A 90 -7.55 -4.43 8.08
C GLU A 90 -8.38 -5.13 7.01
N GLY A 91 -9.17 -4.36 6.25
CA GLY A 91 -9.98 -4.97 5.20
C GLY A 91 -9.13 -5.48 4.06
N MET A 92 -8.12 -4.71 3.66
CA MET A 92 -7.25 -5.16 2.59
C MET A 92 -6.50 -6.42 3.00
N TYR A 93 -6.04 -6.47 4.25
CA TYR A 93 -5.32 -7.65 4.70
C TYR A 93 -6.18 -8.91 4.59
N ALA A 94 -7.45 -8.79 4.95
CA ALA A 94 -8.34 -9.94 4.88
C ALA A 94 -8.61 -10.37 3.44
N GLU A 95 -8.53 -9.42 2.50
CA GLU A 95 -8.91 -9.69 1.12
C GLU A 95 -7.76 -10.04 0.20
N LEU A 96 -6.52 -9.72 0.59
CA LEU A 96 -5.38 -9.99 -0.27
C LEU A 96 -4.84 -11.39 -0.03
N PRO A 97 -4.28 -12.02 -1.06
CA PRO A 97 -3.72 -13.34 -0.87
C PRO A 97 -2.40 -13.26 -0.12
N GLU A 98 -2.04 -14.36 0.53
CA GLU A 98 -0.75 -14.43 1.16
C GLU A 98 0.31 -14.52 0.13
N LYS A 99 1.42 -13.84 0.42
CA LYS A 99 2.42 -13.87 -0.55
C LYS A 99 3.25 -15.05 -0.51
N LYS A 100 3.23 -15.78 0.34
CA LYS A 100 4.05 -16.75 0.45
C LYS A 100 4.06 -17.66 -0.42
N SER A 101 3.57 -17.88 -0.72
CA SER A 101 3.62 -18.77 -1.43
C SER A 101 4.66 -18.99 -2.11
N LYS A 102 5.20 -18.79 -2.10
CA LYS A 102 6.11 -18.97 -2.54
C LYS A 102 6.79 -19.70 -2.23
N LYS A 103 6.49 -19.86 -1.80
CA LYS A 103 7.07 -20.44 -1.48
C LYS A 103 7.31 -21.28 -1.46
N ALA A 104 7.21 -21.38 -1.43
CA ALA A 104 7.45 -22.06 -1.28
C ALA A 104 7.84 -22.66 -1.43
N ARG A 105 8.05 -22.71 -1.40
CA ARG A 105 8.55 -23.20 -1.31
C ARG A 105 8.98 -23.57 -1.49
#